data_f35afd7f619d469f15984e6d16f4c7d0
#
_entry.id   f35afd7f619d469f15984e6d16f4c7d0
#
_cell.length_a   1.000
_cell.length_b   1.000
_cell.length_c   1.000
_cell.angle_alpha   90.00
_cell.angle_beta   90.00
_cell.angle_gamma   90.00
#
_symmetry.space_group_name_H-M   'P 1'
#
loop_
_entity.id
_entity.type
_entity.pdbx_description
1 polymer ?
#
loop_
_entity_poly.entity_id
_entity_poly.type
_entity_poly.pdbx_seq_one_letter_code
_entity_poly.pdbx_strand_id
1 'polypeptide(L)'
;MSRIRTAVIGTGFMGRVHLEALRRVENVDVVEVAATSIEKARAAAEGFNVLNATGDWMDVIRDPSIDAVHIATPNAEHFPMAKAAFEAGKHVLCEKPLAMSSLEAQALVELQAAKGLRGGLCHNLRYYPMVQQMRRMREAGDFGDILVVQGTYSQDWLLYQTDWNWRVDPLVSGPSRAMADIGSHFFDMAEHVTGLKVSALCSDWQTFWPTRQLAKGSGETFSGRPGAARATTGIAVTTEDFGATMFRMAKNGKDQARGVMTASQVSAGRKNGLVLEIYGTKGGAAWHQERPEELWLGHRDAPNQLMLKDPSLMDAKAAAFADFPGGHAEGYPDTHKQLFRRFYASIADPSLTPDYPQMADGLRQMKILDAEMASNKAHAWMDVTP
;
A
#
# COMPACT_ATOMS: atom_id res chain seq x y z
N MET A 1 7.22 -27.43 -13.42
CA MET A 1 6.04 -27.01 -12.61
C MET A 1 5.03 -26.39 -13.57
N SER A 2 3.74 -26.62 -13.39
CA SER A 2 2.70 -25.91 -14.15
C SER A 2 2.77 -24.41 -13.78
N ARG A 3 2.52 -23.55 -14.77
CA ARG A 3 2.44 -22.09 -14.52
C ARG A 3 1.18 -21.80 -13.72
N ILE A 4 1.27 -20.85 -12.80
CA ILE A 4 0.15 -20.40 -11.99
C ILE A 4 -0.73 -19.48 -12.86
N ARG A 5 -2.00 -19.83 -12.98
CA ARG A 5 -2.99 -19.08 -13.76
C ARG A 5 -3.66 -18.04 -12.88
N THR A 6 -3.56 -16.78 -13.26
CA THR A 6 -4.12 -15.68 -12.48
C THR A 6 -5.05 -14.81 -13.30
N ALA A 7 -5.97 -14.15 -12.63
CA ALA A 7 -6.82 -13.11 -13.21
C ALA A 7 -6.67 -11.78 -12.46
N VAL A 8 -6.93 -10.68 -13.16
CA VAL A 8 -6.94 -9.33 -12.58
C VAL A 8 -8.37 -8.78 -12.62
N ILE A 9 -8.91 -8.45 -11.45
CA ILE A 9 -10.23 -7.83 -11.28
C ILE A 9 -10.04 -6.33 -11.02
N GLY A 10 -10.54 -5.51 -11.94
CA GLY A 10 -10.34 -4.06 -11.95
C GLY A 10 -9.33 -3.61 -13.01
N THR A 11 -9.70 -2.60 -13.80
CA THR A 11 -8.88 -2.08 -14.94
C THR A 11 -8.56 -0.59 -14.81
N GLY A 12 -8.73 -0.04 -13.61
CA GLY A 12 -8.30 1.31 -13.26
C GLY A 12 -6.77 1.45 -13.22
N PHE A 13 -6.28 2.53 -12.62
CA PHE A 13 -4.84 2.77 -12.49
C PHE A 13 -4.10 1.56 -11.89
N MET A 14 -4.56 1.05 -10.72
CA MET A 14 -3.91 -0.09 -10.08
C MET A 14 -4.04 -1.39 -10.88
N GLY A 15 -5.16 -1.65 -11.53
CA GLY A 15 -5.30 -2.83 -12.40
C GLY A 15 -4.27 -2.86 -13.53
N ARG A 16 -3.99 -1.70 -14.16
CA ARG A 16 -2.93 -1.58 -15.16
C ARG A 16 -1.54 -1.82 -14.57
N VAL A 17 -1.28 -1.28 -13.37
CA VAL A 17 -0.01 -1.53 -12.65
C VAL A 17 0.15 -3.03 -12.36
N HIS A 18 -0.91 -3.71 -11.92
CA HIS A 18 -0.87 -5.16 -11.69
C HIS A 18 -0.59 -5.93 -12.98
N LEU A 19 -1.29 -5.61 -14.06
CA LEU A 19 -1.09 -6.27 -15.36
C LEU A 19 0.35 -6.08 -15.89
N GLU A 20 0.90 -4.87 -15.76
CA GLU A 20 2.29 -4.59 -16.14
C GLU A 20 3.28 -5.38 -15.28
N ALA A 21 3.15 -5.33 -13.96
CA ALA A 21 4.06 -5.99 -13.04
C ALA A 21 4.02 -7.53 -13.21
N LEU A 22 2.83 -8.12 -13.41
CA LEU A 22 2.66 -9.56 -13.62
C LEU A 22 3.40 -10.08 -14.87
N ARG A 23 3.52 -9.27 -15.94
CA ARG A 23 4.31 -9.65 -17.13
C ARG A 23 5.80 -9.85 -16.82
N ARG A 24 6.27 -9.35 -15.70
CA ARG A 24 7.66 -9.41 -15.24
C ARG A 24 7.87 -10.47 -14.15
N VAL A 25 6.84 -11.26 -13.84
CA VAL A 25 6.89 -12.34 -12.84
C VAL A 25 6.97 -13.69 -13.56
N GLU A 26 7.96 -14.48 -13.17
CA GLU A 26 8.19 -15.79 -13.75
C GLU A 26 7.13 -16.80 -13.31
N ASN A 27 6.82 -17.77 -14.18
CA ASN A 27 5.89 -18.88 -13.91
C ASN A 27 4.45 -18.46 -13.58
N VAL A 28 4.02 -17.28 -14.03
CA VAL A 28 2.64 -16.77 -13.88
C VAL A 28 2.07 -16.43 -15.25
N ASP A 29 0.83 -16.83 -15.49
CA ASP A 29 0.06 -16.47 -16.68
C ASP A 29 -1.17 -15.68 -16.28
N VAL A 30 -1.29 -14.44 -16.76
CA VAL A 30 -2.53 -13.68 -16.66
C VAL A 30 -3.47 -14.20 -17.75
N VAL A 31 -4.51 -14.91 -17.33
CA VAL A 31 -5.40 -15.60 -18.26
C VAL A 31 -6.71 -14.87 -18.50
N GLU A 32 -7.10 -13.97 -17.59
CA GLU A 32 -8.35 -13.23 -17.69
C GLU A 32 -8.29 -11.86 -17.02
N VAL A 33 -9.04 -10.90 -17.55
CA VAL A 33 -9.26 -9.58 -16.98
C VAL A 33 -10.75 -9.35 -16.78
N ALA A 34 -11.14 -8.93 -15.58
CA ALA A 34 -12.51 -8.53 -15.26
C ALA A 34 -12.63 -7.03 -15.03
N ALA A 35 -13.69 -6.41 -15.53
CA ALA A 35 -13.99 -5.00 -15.32
C ALA A 35 -15.51 -4.77 -15.14
N THR A 36 -15.93 -3.51 -14.90
CA THR A 36 -17.34 -3.13 -14.73
C THR A 36 -18.17 -3.22 -16.03
N SER A 37 -17.53 -3.45 -17.18
CA SER A 37 -18.17 -3.80 -18.44
C SER A 37 -17.22 -4.59 -19.32
N ILE A 38 -17.79 -5.37 -20.25
CA ILE A 38 -17.01 -6.19 -21.18
C ILE A 38 -16.10 -5.32 -22.09
N GLU A 39 -16.53 -4.12 -22.47
CA GLU A 39 -15.76 -3.21 -23.31
C GLU A 39 -14.50 -2.75 -22.59
N LYS A 40 -14.61 -2.36 -21.30
CA LYS A 40 -13.45 -1.97 -20.49
C LYS A 40 -12.51 -3.15 -20.25
N ALA A 41 -13.06 -4.33 -20.02
CA ALA A 41 -12.27 -5.53 -19.83
C ALA A 41 -11.48 -5.91 -21.09
N ARG A 42 -12.14 -5.89 -22.28
CA ARG A 42 -11.49 -6.15 -23.57
C ARG A 42 -10.40 -5.13 -23.90
N ALA A 43 -10.67 -3.84 -23.72
CA ALA A 43 -9.66 -2.80 -23.95
C ALA A 43 -8.40 -2.98 -23.07
N ALA A 44 -8.58 -3.39 -21.83
CA ALA A 44 -7.44 -3.70 -20.96
C ALA A 44 -6.74 -5.00 -21.38
N ALA A 45 -7.50 -6.06 -21.68
CA ALA A 45 -6.96 -7.35 -22.11
C ALA A 45 -6.12 -7.21 -23.39
N GLU A 46 -6.61 -6.50 -24.39
CA GLU A 46 -5.89 -6.20 -25.65
C GLU A 46 -4.58 -5.44 -25.37
N GLY A 47 -4.63 -4.41 -24.52
CA GLY A 47 -3.45 -3.60 -24.17
C GLY A 47 -2.33 -4.39 -23.47
N PHE A 48 -2.66 -5.50 -22.86
CA PHE A 48 -1.72 -6.37 -22.12
C PHE A 48 -1.57 -7.78 -22.72
N ASN A 49 -2.15 -8.06 -23.91
CA ASN A 49 -2.16 -9.37 -24.56
C ASN A 49 -2.71 -10.49 -23.67
N VAL A 50 -3.78 -10.22 -22.93
CA VAL A 50 -4.53 -11.23 -22.18
C VAL A 50 -5.64 -11.78 -23.06
N LEU A 51 -5.83 -13.11 -23.07
CA LEU A 51 -6.73 -13.76 -24.02
C LEU A 51 -8.21 -13.57 -23.67
N ASN A 52 -8.55 -13.58 -22.39
CA ASN A 52 -9.93 -13.56 -21.94
C ASN A 52 -10.27 -12.26 -21.21
N ALA A 53 -11.52 -11.83 -21.35
CA ALA A 53 -12.07 -10.65 -20.71
C ALA A 53 -13.54 -10.88 -20.34
N THR A 54 -13.95 -10.44 -19.16
CA THR A 54 -15.33 -10.50 -18.70
C THR A 54 -15.82 -9.20 -18.10
N GLY A 55 -17.14 -8.94 -18.21
CA GLY A 55 -17.83 -7.84 -17.55
C GLY A 55 -18.35 -8.21 -16.15
N ASP A 56 -18.25 -9.48 -15.76
CA ASP A 56 -18.68 -10.00 -14.46
C ASP A 56 -17.51 -10.68 -13.73
N TRP A 57 -17.05 -10.10 -12.64
CA TRP A 57 -15.95 -10.67 -11.85
C TRP A 57 -16.27 -12.06 -11.27
N MET A 58 -17.55 -12.42 -11.15
CA MET A 58 -17.95 -13.75 -10.69
C MET A 58 -17.60 -14.85 -11.68
N ASP A 59 -17.43 -14.54 -12.98
CA ASP A 59 -16.93 -15.53 -13.95
C ASP A 59 -15.51 -15.96 -13.60
N VAL A 60 -14.64 -14.99 -13.23
CA VAL A 60 -13.28 -15.28 -12.72
C VAL A 60 -13.33 -16.19 -11.49
N ILE A 61 -14.25 -15.94 -10.57
CA ILE A 61 -14.37 -16.73 -9.33
C ILE A 61 -14.84 -18.16 -9.63
N ARG A 62 -15.75 -18.33 -10.58
CA ARG A 62 -16.31 -19.63 -10.96
C ARG A 62 -15.40 -20.47 -11.83
N ASP A 63 -14.42 -19.88 -12.50
CA ASP A 63 -13.49 -20.62 -13.37
C ASP A 63 -12.53 -21.47 -12.53
N PRO A 64 -12.63 -22.81 -12.55
CA PRO A 64 -11.76 -23.69 -11.78
C PRO A 64 -10.31 -23.72 -12.28
N SER A 65 -10.05 -23.18 -13.45
CA SER A 65 -8.70 -23.13 -14.04
C SER A 65 -7.86 -21.94 -13.55
N ILE A 66 -8.45 -21.02 -12.79
CA ILE A 66 -7.76 -19.86 -12.20
C ILE A 66 -7.32 -20.21 -10.78
N ASP A 67 -6.02 -20.13 -10.51
CA ASP A 67 -5.41 -20.46 -9.22
C ASP A 67 -5.41 -19.28 -8.27
N ALA A 68 -5.22 -18.05 -8.79
CA ALA A 68 -5.08 -16.83 -8.01
C ALA A 68 -5.80 -15.64 -8.64
N VAL A 69 -6.19 -14.67 -7.81
CA VAL A 69 -6.81 -13.44 -8.27
C VAL A 69 -6.11 -12.22 -7.68
N HIS A 70 -5.95 -11.19 -8.51
CA HIS A 70 -5.58 -9.85 -8.10
C HIS A 70 -6.83 -8.98 -8.02
N ILE A 71 -7.08 -8.36 -6.87
CA ILE A 71 -8.22 -7.45 -6.65
C ILE A 71 -7.67 -6.03 -6.64
N ALA A 72 -7.95 -5.28 -7.70
CA ALA A 72 -7.48 -3.91 -7.95
C ALA A 72 -8.67 -2.96 -8.21
N THR A 73 -9.73 -3.13 -7.46
CA THR A 73 -11.01 -2.41 -7.50
C THR A 73 -11.05 -1.26 -6.49
N PRO A 74 -12.12 -0.46 -6.42
CA PRO A 74 -12.35 0.43 -5.29
C PRO A 74 -12.54 -0.33 -3.97
N ASN A 75 -12.24 0.33 -2.83
CA ASN A 75 -12.13 -0.28 -1.50
C ASN A 75 -13.37 -1.09 -1.08
N ALA A 76 -14.58 -0.59 -1.38
CA ALA A 76 -15.83 -1.25 -1.01
C ALA A 76 -15.98 -2.66 -1.62
N GLU A 77 -15.29 -2.93 -2.72
CA GLU A 77 -15.35 -4.21 -3.42
C GLU A 77 -14.32 -5.24 -2.92
N HIS A 78 -13.32 -4.81 -2.12
CA HIS A 78 -12.24 -5.69 -1.69
C HIS A 78 -12.76 -6.87 -0.86
N PHE A 79 -13.58 -6.59 0.17
CA PHE A 79 -14.09 -7.64 1.07
C PHE A 79 -14.96 -8.66 0.34
N PRO A 80 -16.04 -8.30 -0.41
CA PRO A 80 -16.89 -9.28 -1.07
C PRO A 80 -16.13 -10.11 -2.11
N MET A 81 -15.21 -9.50 -2.87
CA MET A 81 -14.42 -10.21 -3.89
C MET A 81 -13.39 -11.15 -3.26
N ALA A 82 -12.63 -10.69 -2.25
CA ALA A 82 -11.66 -11.53 -1.57
C ALA A 82 -12.32 -12.71 -0.84
N LYS A 83 -13.47 -12.46 -0.20
CA LYS A 83 -14.26 -13.50 0.46
C LYS A 83 -14.69 -14.56 -0.55
N ALA A 84 -15.31 -14.18 -1.65
CA ALA A 84 -15.77 -15.10 -2.69
C ALA A 84 -14.60 -15.91 -3.29
N ALA A 85 -13.44 -15.25 -3.51
CA ALA A 85 -12.25 -15.92 -4.03
C ALA A 85 -11.71 -16.99 -3.06
N PHE A 86 -11.58 -16.68 -1.78
CA PHE A 86 -11.17 -17.66 -0.77
C PHE A 86 -12.18 -18.79 -0.63
N GLU A 87 -13.48 -18.50 -0.65
CA GLU A 87 -14.54 -19.53 -0.61
C GLU A 87 -14.44 -20.50 -1.81
N ALA A 88 -14.08 -19.98 -2.99
CA ALA A 88 -13.86 -20.74 -4.22
C ALA A 88 -12.48 -21.43 -4.28
N GLY A 89 -11.65 -21.34 -3.25
CA GLY A 89 -10.34 -22.00 -3.19
C GLY A 89 -9.22 -21.28 -3.94
N LYS A 90 -9.37 -19.99 -4.23
CA LYS A 90 -8.36 -19.21 -4.95
C LYS A 90 -7.45 -18.45 -3.99
N HIS A 91 -6.16 -18.35 -4.34
CA HIS A 91 -5.22 -17.42 -3.70
C HIS A 91 -5.58 -15.98 -4.03
N VAL A 92 -5.37 -15.05 -3.11
CA VAL A 92 -5.78 -13.65 -3.28
C VAL A 92 -4.63 -12.69 -3.02
N LEU A 93 -4.37 -11.79 -3.96
CA LEU A 93 -3.58 -10.58 -3.73
C LEU A 93 -4.51 -9.37 -3.89
N CYS A 94 -4.73 -8.66 -2.78
CA CYS A 94 -5.69 -7.56 -2.72
C CYS A 94 -4.98 -6.20 -2.62
N GLU A 95 -5.54 -5.17 -3.26
CA GLU A 95 -5.15 -3.79 -3.02
C GLU A 95 -5.49 -3.36 -1.59
N LYS A 96 -4.79 -2.37 -1.11
CA LYS A 96 -5.02 -1.73 0.19
C LYS A 96 -6.06 -0.58 0.07
N PRO A 97 -6.81 -0.25 1.14
CA PRO A 97 -6.92 -0.99 2.39
C PRO A 97 -7.58 -2.36 2.19
N LEU A 98 -7.33 -3.30 3.09
CA LEU A 98 -7.83 -4.68 2.94
C LEU A 98 -9.36 -4.76 2.84
N ALA A 99 -10.05 -3.89 3.59
CA ALA A 99 -11.51 -3.84 3.67
C ALA A 99 -11.99 -2.45 4.11
N MET A 100 -13.29 -2.26 4.26
CA MET A 100 -13.90 -1.01 4.74
C MET A 100 -13.94 -0.91 6.27
N SER A 101 -13.70 -2.02 6.99
CA SER A 101 -13.70 -2.10 8.46
C SER A 101 -12.74 -3.17 8.96
N SER A 102 -12.30 -3.04 10.22
CA SER A 102 -11.49 -4.07 10.88
C SER A 102 -12.24 -5.39 11.06
N LEU A 103 -13.57 -5.37 11.19
CA LEU A 103 -14.40 -6.58 11.27
C LEU A 103 -14.37 -7.37 9.96
N GLU A 104 -14.50 -6.70 8.82
CA GLU A 104 -14.37 -7.35 7.51
C GLU A 104 -12.94 -7.88 7.29
N ALA A 105 -11.93 -7.11 7.66
CA ALA A 105 -10.53 -7.53 7.57
C ALA A 105 -10.26 -8.76 8.44
N GLN A 106 -10.80 -8.81 9.66
CA GLN A 106 -10.70 -9.96 10.56
C GLN A 106 -11.33 -11.20 9.93
N ALA A 107 -12.53 -11.07 9.35
CA ALA A 107 -13.21 -12.18 8.69
C ALA A 107 -12.41 -12.75 7.50
N LEU A 108 -11.71 -11.90 6.74
CA LEU A 108 -10.82 -12.35 5.66
C LEU A 108 -9.60 -13.11 6.18
N VAL A 109 -8.99 -12.64 7.28
CA VAL A 109 -7.86 -13.33 7.92
C VAL A 109 -8.26 -14.73 8.37
N GLU A 110 -9.42 -14.85 9.04
CA GLU A 110 -9.94 -16.12 9.53
C GLU A 110 -10.31 -17.07 8.39
N LEU A 111 -10.97 -16.57 7.36
CA LEU A 111 -11.35 -17.37 6.18
C LEU A 111 -10.13 -17.86 5.42
N GLN A 112 -9.15 -16.99 5.17
CA GLN A 112 -7.88 -17.36 4.53
C GLN A 112 -7.17 -18.49 5.29
N ALA A 113 -7.07 -18.37 6.62
CA ALA A 113 -6.45 -19.37 7.48
C ALA A 113 -7.22 -20.70 7.44
N ALA A 114 -8.56 -20.67 7.53
CA ALA A 114 -9.42 -21.85 7.50
C ALA A 114 -9.32 -22.59 6.15
N LYS A 115 -9.07 -21.88 5.05
CA LYS A 115 -8.92 -22.46 3.72
C LYS A 115 -7.49 -22.91 3.40
N GLY A 116 -6.50 -22.53 4.22
CA GLY A 116 -5.08 -22.83 3.96
C GLY A 116 -4.53 -22.18 2.70
N LEU A 117 -5.11 -21.05 2.27
CA LEU A 117 -4.76 -20.36 1.04
C LEU A 117 -3.72 -19.25 1.30
N ARG A 118 -3.04 -18.82 0.25
CA ARG A 118 -2.18 -17.63 0.31
C ARG A 118 -3.01 -16.38 0.11
N GLY A 119 -2.85 -15.42 1.03
CA GLY A 119 -3.48 -14.11 0.98
C GLY A 119 -2.42 -13.02 1.16
N GLY A 120 -2.35 -12.08 0.22
CA GLY A 120 -1.40 -10.97 0.25
C GLY A 120 -2.09 -9.62 0.10
N LEU A 121 -1.43 -8.58 0.59
CA LEU A 121 -1.88 -7.19 0.50
C LEU A 121 -0.85 -6.32 -0.20
N CYS A 122 -1.29 -5.35 -1.01
CA CYS A 122 -0.41 -4.52 -1.81
C CYS A 122 0.19 -3.33 -1.04
N HIS A 123 0.87 -3.58 0.08
CA HIS A 123 1.80 -2.63 0.68
C HIS A 123 3.16 -2.70 -0.02
N ASN A 124 3.19 -2.31 -1.28
CA ASN A 124 4.32 -2.42 -2.19
C ASN A 124 5.53 -1.58 -1.80
N LEU A 125 5.35 -0.49 -1.05
CA LEU A 125 6.44 0.44 -0.72
C LEU A 125 7.55 -0.20 0.15
N ARG A 126 7.25 -1.32 0.85
CA ARG A 126 8.28 -2.14 1.51
C ARG A 126 9.38 -2.59 0.56
N TYR A 127 9.10 -2.70 -0.74
CA TYR A 127 9.97 -3.36 -1.73
C TYR A 127 10.88 -2.42 -2.50
N TYR A 128 10.97 -1.18 -2.12
CA TYR A 128 12.09 -0.36 -2.56
C TYR A 128 13.41 -0.92 -2.00
N PRO A 129 14.46 -1.13 -2.82
CA PRO A 129 15.71 -1.74 -2.36
C PRO A 129 16.32 -1.04 -1.14
N MET A 130 16.28 0.31 -1.11
CA MET A 130 16.85 1.07 0.01
C MET A 130 16.00 1.03 1.28
N VAL A 131 14.69 0.77 1.18
CA VAL A 131 13.83 0.47 2.34
C VAL A 131 14.22 -0.88 2.95
N GLN A 132 14.49 -1.88 2.11
CA GLN A 132 14.98 -3.18 2.56
C GLN A 132 16.38 -3.07 3.16
N GLN A 133 17.26 -2.27 2.57
CA GLN A 133 18.59 -1.98 3.14
C GLN A 133 18.48 -1.35 4.53
N MET A 134 17.61 -0.33 4.69
CA MET A 134 17.36 0.31 5.98
C MET A 134 16.87 -0.69 7.03
N ARG A 135 15.95 -1.60 6.65
CA ARG A 135 15.48 -2.69 7.50
C ARG A 135 16.64 -3.62 7.92
N ARG A 136 17.47 -4.03 6.96
CA ARG A 136 18.62 -4.94 7.23
C ARG A 136 19.65 -4.32 8.16
N MET A 137 19.96 -3.04 7.98
CA MET A 137 20.85 -2.29 8.86
C MET A 137 20.28 -2.23 10.29
N ARG A 138 18.96 -2.01 10.43
CA ARG A 138 18.32 -2.07 11.76
C ARG A 138 18.42 -3.47 12.37
N GLU A 139 18.22 -4.54 11.58
CA GLU A 139 18.35 -5.93 12.05
C GLU A 139 19.79 -6.28 12.45
N ALA A 140 20.78 -5.72 11.77
CA ALA A 140 22.21 -5.82 12.12
C ALA A 140 22.58 -5.04 13.39
N GLY A 141 21.70 -4.13 13.85
CA GLY A 141 21.94 -3.32 15.05
C GLY A 141 22.71 -2.02 14.80
N ASP A 142 22.84 -1.59 13.55
CA ASP A 142 23.59 -0.38 13.16
C ASP A 142 23.01 0.89 13.78
N PHE A 143 21.70 0.92 14.02
CA PHE A 143 21.02 2.04 14.66
C PHE A 143 20.86 1.89 16.19
N GLY A 144 21.19 0.71 16.75
CA GLY A 144 20.94 0.40 18.16
C GLY A 144 19.43 0.32 18.48
N ASP A 145 19.04 0.73 19.69
CA ASP A 145 17.62 0.83 20.07
C ASP A 145 16.99 2.03 19.40
N ILE A 146 15.90 1.82 18.65
CA ILE A 146 15.16 2.91 18.00
C ILE A 146 14.44 3.74 19.07
N LEU A 147 14.64 5.06 19.02
CA LEU A 147 14.08 6.05 19.94
C LEU A 147 13.02 6.91 19.28
N VAL A 148 13.24 7.34 18.03
CA VAL A 148 12.34 8.24 17.30
C VAL A 148 12.05 7.67 15.91
N VAL A 149 10.77 7.74 15.50
CA VAL A 149 10.30 7.42 14.16
C VAL A 149 9.44 8.58 13.69
N GLN A 150 9.78 9.18 12.57
CA GLN A 150 9.00 10.32 12.06
C GLN A 150 8.94 10.32 10.54
N GLY A 151 7.97 11.07 10.01
CA GLY A 151 7.91 11.31 8.58
C GLY A 151 6.60 11.86 8.08
N THR A 152 6.45 11.83 6.79
CA THR A 152 5.28 12.36 6.09
C THR A 152 4.92 11.50 4.90
N TYR A 153 3.63 11.53 4.49
CA TYR A 153 3.28 11.15 3.14
C TYR A 153 2.43 12.25 2.51
N SER A 154 3.01 12.96 1.55
CA SER A 154 2.45 14.16 0.98
C SER A 154 2.23 14.04 -0.52
N GLN A 155 1.04 14.46 -0.98
CA GLN A 155 0.60 14.49 -2.37
C GLN A 155 -0.16 15.79 -2.65
N ASP A 156 -0.35 16.19 -3.91
CA ASP A 156 -1.08 17.42 -4.29
C ASP A 156 -2.25 17.19 -5.25
N TRP A 157 -2.59 15.96 -5.56
CA TRP A 157 -3.57 15.64 -6.60
C TRP A 157 -5.03 15.94 -6.23
N LEU A 158 -5.31 16.28 -4.96
CA LEU A 158 -6.63 16.77 -4.48
C LEU A 158 -6.54 18.21 -3.93
N LEU A 159 -5.54 18.99 -4.36
CA LEU A 159 -5.30 20.34 -3.87
C LEU A 159 -6.46 21.31 -4.15
N TYR A 160 -7.06 21.22 -5.32
CA TYR A 160 -8.11 22.15 -5.71
C TYR A 160 -9.51 21.62 -5.34
N GLN A 161 -10.42 22.54 -5.04
CA GLN A 161 -11.83 22.21 -4.76
C GLN A 161 -12.49 21.45 -5.92
N THR A 162 -12.00 21.61 -7.14
CA THR A 162 -12.48 20.94 -8.35
C THR A 162 -11.85 19.55 -8.59
N ASP A 163 -10.85 19.18 -7.82
CA ASP A 163 -10.24 17.86 -7.94
C ASP A 163 -11.19 16.80 -7.36
N TRP A 164 -11.45 15.77 -8.14
CA TRP A 164 -12.36 14.70 -7.78
C TRP A 164 -11.83 13.33 -8.15
N ASN A 165 -12.05 12.39 -7.27
CA ASN A 165 -11.81 10.96 -7.49
C ASN A 165 -12.77 10.15 -6.62
N TRP A 166 -13.05 8.90 -6.95
CA TRP A 166 -13.90 8.00 -6.16
C TRP A 166 -13.46 7.88 -4.69
N ARG A 167 -12.17 8.09 -4.40
CA ARG A 167 -11.63 8.10 -3.03
C ARG A 167 -12.21 9.19 -2.14
N VAL A 168 -12.80 10.22 -2.71
CA VAL A 168 -13.47 11.30 -1.96
C VAL A 168 -14.85 10.89 -1.47
N ASP A 169 -15.46 9.86 -2.09
CA ASP A 169 -16.77 9.33 -1.71
C ASP A 169 -16.62 8.27 -0.60
N PRO A 170 -17.11 8.54 0.62
CA PRO A 170 -16.98 7.61 1.75
C PRO A 170 -17.76 6.30 1.55
N LEU A 171 -18.77 6.26 0.68
CA LEU A 171 -19.48 5.01 0.37
C LEU A 171 -18.63 4.04 -0.43
N VAL A 172 -17.62 4.53 -1.13
CA VAL A 172 -16.73 3.76 -2.01
C VAL A 172 -15.35 3.55 -1.38
N SER A 173 -14.84 4.56 -0.68
CA SER A 173 -13.48 4.56 -0.13
C SER A 173 -13.40 4.22 1.36
N GLY A 174 -14.50 4.36 2.11
CA GLY A 174 -14.53 4.24 3.56
C GLY A 174 -14.56 5.58 4.29
N PRO A 175 -14.62 5.56 5.62
CA PRO A 175 -14.80 6.74 6.45
C PRO A 175 -13.57 7.67 6.52
N SER A 176 -12.42 7.21 6.07
CA SER A 176 -11.15 7.94 6.03
C SER A 176 -10.56 7.90 4.61
N ARG A 177 -9.84 8.95 4.24
CA ARG A 177 -9.22 9.06 2.93
C ARG A 177 -7.70 9.22 3.00
N ALA A 178 -7.17 10.37 3.41
CA ALA A 178 -5.72 10.59 3.41
C ALA A 178 -5.00 9.62 4.35
N MET A 179 -5.53 9.37 5.54
CA MET A 179 -4.94 8.45 6.50
C MET A 179 -5.08 7.00 6.05
N ALA A 180 -6.24 6.59 5.55
CA ALA A 180 -6.44 5.23 5.02
C ALA A 180 -5.65 4.96 3.73
N ASP A 181 -5.63 5.93 2.80
CA ASP A 181 -5.01 5.76 1.48
C ASP A 181 -3.48 5.82 1.56
N ILE A 182 -2.92 6.85 2.21
CA ILE A 182 -1.47 7.09 2.25
C ILE A 182 -0.86 6.97 3.65
N GLY A 183 -1.57 7.33 4.72
CA GLY A 183 -1.10 7.14 6.10
C GLY A 183 -0.83 5.66 6.43
N SER A 184 -1.67 4.75 5.93
CA SER A 184 -1.47 3.31 6.10
C SER A 184 -0.13 2.80 5.55
N HIS A 185 0.35 3.33 4.43
CA HIS A 185 1.67 2.99 3.90
C HIS A 185 2.81 3.44 4.82
N PHE A 186 2.67 4.61 5.46
CA PHE A 186 3.66 5.08 6.41
C PHE A 186 3.76 4.14 7.62
N PHE A 187 2.64 3.82 8.24
CA PHE A 187 2.63 2.92 9.40
C PHE A 187 3.09 1.51 9.05
N ASP A 188 2.68 0.98 7.90
CA ASP A 188 3.14 -0.30 7.39
C ASP A 188 4.65 -0.34 7.26
N MET A 189 5.23 0.69 6.65
CA MET A 189 6.67 0.78 6.42
C MET A 189 7.42 1.03 7.72
N ALA A 190 6.90 1.87 8.63
CA ALA A 190 7.49 2.13 9.94
C ALA A 190 7.57 0.85 10.79
N GLU A 191 6.49 0.07 10.86
CA GLU A 191 6.49 -1.23 11.56
C GLU A 191 7.41 -2.24 10.89
N HIS A 192 7.43 -2.29 9.55
CA HIS A 192 8.28 -3.21 8.78
C HIS A 192 9.78 -2.93 8.98
N VAL A 193 10.18 -1.66 8.89
CA VAL A 193 11.58 -1.26 9.01
C VAL A 193 12.07 -1.38 10.46
N THR A 194 11.30 -0.87 11.42
CA THR A 194 11.73 -0.84 12.82
C THR A 194 11.56 -2.17 13.57
N GLY A 195 10.63 -3.02 13.11
CA GLY A 195 10.22 -4.23 13.82
C GLY A 195 9.47 -3.93 15.13
N LEU A 196 9.08 -2.67 15.35
CA LEU A 196 8.23 -2.24 16.46
C LEU A 196 6.78 -2.20 16.00
N LYS A 197 5.84 -2.19 16.95
CA LYS A 197 4.41 -2.06 16.69
C LYS A 197 3.85 -0.79 17.29
N VAL A 198 3.02 -0.06 16.57
CA VAL A 198 2.29 1.10 17.12
C VAL A 198 1.41 0.60 18.27
N SER A 199 1.62 1.14 19.47
CA SER A 199 0.91 0.71 20.69
C SER A 199 -0.18 1.69 21.13
N ALA A 200 0.01 2.99 20.87
CA ALA A 200 -0.96 4.03 21.15
C ALA A 200 -0.72 5.22 20.21
N LEU A 201 -1.74 6.03 19.99
CA LEU A 201 -1.64 7.20 19.12
C LEU A 201 -2.60 8.33 19.54
N CYS A 202 -2.29 9.54 19.08
CA CYS A 202 -3.14 10.71 19.16
C CYS A 202 -3.15 11.39 17.81
N SER A 203 -4.34 11.55 17.20
CA SER A 203 -4.51 11.99 15.82
C SER A 203 -5.43 13.20 15.72
N ASP A 204 -5.10 14.11 14.81
CA ASP A 204 -5.89 15.30 14.45
C ASP A 204 -6.04 15.37 12.93
N TRP A 205 -7.29 15.50 12.44
CA TRP A 205 -7.63 15.43 11.03
C TRP A 205 -8.38 16.67 10.56
N GLN A 206 -8.17 17.04 9.30
CA GLN A 206 -8.83 18.20 8.71
C GLN A 206 -9.36 17.91 7.31
N THR A 207 -10.62 18.26 7.08
CA THR A 207 -11.24 18.37 5.76
C THR A 207 -11.25 19.84 5.37
N PHE A 208 -10.32 20.26 4.51
CA PHE A 208 -10.22 21.65 4.05
C PHE A 208 -11.32 22.00 3.04
N TRP A 209 -11.77 21.01 2.25
CA TRP A 209 -12.80 21.16 1.24
C TRP A 209 -14.05 20.34 1.62
N PRO A 210 -14.91 20.84 2.55
CA PRO A 210 -16.12 20.15 2.95
C PRO A 210 -17.18 20.06 1.83
N THR A 211 -16.96 20.83 0.76
CA THR A 211 -17.73 20.72 -0.49
C THR A 211 -16.76 20.78 -1.66
N ARG A 212 -16.80 19.76 -2.51
CA ARG A 212 -16.04 19.75 -3.77
C ARG A 212 -16.96 19.95 -4.95
N GLN A 213 -16.42 20.56 -6.01
CA GLN A 213 -17.12 20.88 -7.24
C GLN A 213 -16.87 19.78 -8.27
N LEU A 214 -17.85 18.89 -8.46
CA LEU A 214 -17.75 17.83 -9.46
C LEU A 214 -18.03 18.40 -10.86
N ALA A 215 -17.04 18.35 -11.75
CA ALA A 215 -17.22 18.63 -13.15
C ALA A 215 -18.03 17.51 -13.82
N LYS A 216 -18.97 17.85 -14.71
CA LYS A 216 -19.66 16.84 -15.52
C LYS A 216 -18.67 16.12 -16.45
N GLY A 217 -18.40 14.86 -16.16
CA GLY A 217 -17.47 13.98 -16.88
C GLY A 217 -16.41 13.40 -15.95
N SER A 218 -15.98 12.17 -16.19
CA SER A 218 -14.96 11.48 -15.37
C SER A 218 -13.61 12.18 -15.47
N GLY A 219 -13.06 12.61 -14.34
CA GLY A 219 -11.65 12.99 -14.23
C GLY A 219 -10.75 11.76 -14.17
N GLU A 220 -9.64 11.78 -14.88
CA GLU A 220 -8.59 10.75 -14.73
C GLU A 220 -7.86 10.94 -13.40
N THR A 221 -7.62 9.84 -12.71
CA THR A 221 -6.81 9.83 -11.49
C THR A 221 -5.39 10.31 -11.82
N PHE A 222 -4.86 11.26 -11.05
CA PHE A 222 -3.50 11.82 -11.20
C PHE A 222 -3.25 12.59 -12.52
N SER A 223 -4.28 13.10 -13.20
CA SER A 223 -4.09 13.82 -14.48
C SER A 223 -3.32 15.15 -14.34
N GLY A 224 -3.29 15.75 -13.14
CA GLY A 224 -2.57 17.01 -12.88
C GLY A 224 -3.05 18.22 -13.70
N ARG A 225 -4.13 18.10 -14.46
CA ARG A 225 -4.67 19.19 -15.29
C ARG A 225 -5.89 19.80 -14.63
N PRO A 226 -5.92 21.12 -14.38
CA PRO A 226 -7.13 21.82 -13.98
C PRO A 226 -8.21 21.57 -15.06
N GLY A 227 -9.35 21.04 -14.68
CA GLY A 227 -10.46 20.90 -15.60
C GLY A 227 -10.91 22.27 -16.12
N ALA A 228 -11.16 22.39 -17.44
CA ALA A 228 -11.79 23.59 -17.99
C ALA A 228 -13.12 23.83 -17.26
N ALA A 229 -13.48 25.10 -17.06
CA ALA A 229 -14.70 25.51 -16.38
C ALA A 229 -15.94 24.86 -17.03
N ARG A 230 -16.46 23.81 -16.43
CA ARG A 230 -17.70 23.11 -16.81
C ARG A 230 -18.73 23.33 -15.71
N ALA A 231 -20.02 23.20 -16.07
CA ALA A 231 -21.06 23.20 -15.06
C ALA A 231 -20.74 22.19 -13.96
N THR A 232 -20.63 22.65 -12.71
CA THR A 232 -20.24 21.84 -11.55
C THR A 232 -21.44 21.62 -10.64
N THR A 233 -21.43 20.50 -9.94
CA THR A 233 -22.37 20.21 -8.84
C THR A 233 -21.54 20.09 -7.56
N GLY A 234 -21.95 20.84 -6.52
CA GLY A 234 -21.33 20.72 -5.20
C GLY A 234 -21.68 19.38 -4.54
N ILE A 235 -20.66 18.64 -4.12
CA ILE A 235 -20.81 17.38 -3.38
C ILE A 235 -20.18 17.55 -2.00
N ALA A 236 -20.94 17.21 -0.95
CA ALA A 236 -20.45 17.21 0.42
C ALA A 236 -19.38 16.12 0.61
N VAL A 237 -18.27 16.47 1.30
CA VAL A 237 -17.13 15.61 1.59
C VAL A 237 -16.90 15.59 3.09
N THR A 238 -16.83 14.40 3.66
CA THR A 238 -16.60 14.18 5.09
C THR A 238 -15.26 13.54 5.40
N THR A 239 -14.57 13.04 4.38
CA THR A 239 -13.25 12.43 4.52
C THR A 239 -12.15 13.49 4.55
N GLU A 240 -11.12 13.24 5.33
CA GLU A 240 -10.04 14.19 5.58
C GLU A 240 -9.10 14.37 4.38
N ASP A 241 -8.64 15.60 4.17
CA ASP A 241 -7.58 15.98 3.22
C ASP A 241 -6.19 15.86 3.85
N PHE A 242 -6.13 15.96 5.18
CA PHE A 242 -4.91 16.00 5.99
C PHE A 242 -5.14 15.32 7.32
N GLY A 243 -4.12 14.64 7.83
CA GLY A 243 -4.05 14.14 9.19
C GLY A 243 -2.64 14.23 9.76
N ALA A 244 -2.55 14.48 11.06
CA ALA A 244 -1.32 14.42 11.84
C ALA A 244 -1.51 13.46 13.01
N THR A 245 -0.56 12.55 13.21
CA THR A 245 -0.62 11.54 14.25
C THR A 245 0.67 11.46 15.03
N MET A 246 0.61 11.70 16.33
CA MET A 246 1.64 11.32 17.29
C MET A 246 1.42 9.88 17.71
N PHE A 247 2.48 9.07 17.85
CA PHE A 247 2.33 7.66 18.19
C PHE A 247 3.43 7.13 19.09
N ARG A 248 3.12 6.06 19.78
CA ARG A 248 4.06 5.24 20.56
C ARG A 248 4.27 3.93 19.85
N MET A 249 5.50 3.41 19.91
CA MET A 249 5.80 2.09 19.38
C MET A 249 6.41 1.21 20.46
N ALA A 250 5.99 -0.04 20.47
CA ALA A 250 6.37 -1.04 21.45
C ALA A 250 7.04 -2.26 20.82
N LYS A 251 7.91 -2.91 21.57
CA LYS A 251 8.46 -4.23 21.29
C LYS A 251 8.01 -5.20 22.39
N ASN A 252 7.35 -6.28 21.98
CA ASN A 252 6.84 -7.29 22.92
C ASN A 252 6.00 -6.68 24.07
N GLY A 253 5.14 -5.72 23.74
CA GLY A 253 4.27 -5.04 24.69
C GLY A 253 4.94 -3.98 25.58
N LYS A 254 6.25 -3.74 25.42
CA LYS A 254 6.99 -2.71 26.16
C LYS A 254 7.26 -1.51 25.27
N ASP A 255 6.82 -0.34 25.68
CA ASP A 255 7.07 0.95 24.99
C ASP A 255 8.57 1.17 24.79
N GLN A 256 8.95 1.55 23.56
CA GLN A 256 10.34 1.78 23.20
C GLN A 256 10.53 3.11 22.48
N ALA A 257 9.78 3.38 21.41
CA ALA A 257 9.95 4.56 20.57
C ALA A 257 8.75 5.50 20.61
N ARG A 258 8.99 6.75 20.21
CA ARG A 258 7.98 7.77 19.97
C ARG A 258 8.04 8.23 18.54
N GLY A 259 6.91 8.63 17.98
CA GLY A 259 6.89 9.12 16.61
C GLY A 259 5.84 10.16 16.31
N VAL A 260 5.98 10.75 15.14
CA VAL A 260 5.02 11.67 14.53
C VAL A 260 5.00 11.44 13.02
N MET A 261 3.79 11.48 12.45
CA MET A 261 3.62 11.45 11.01
C MET A 261 2.54 12.42 10.56
N THR A 262 2.63 12.88 9.32
CA THR A 262 1.54 13.58 8.65
C THR A 262 1.23 12.93 7.31
N ALA A 263 -0.07 12.86 6.97
CA ALA A 263 -0.52 12.49 5.63
C ALA A 263 -1.33 13.63 5.03
N SER A 264 -1.08 13.97 3.77
CA SER A 264 -1.73 15.09 3.09
C SER A 264 -1.90 14.81 1.61
N GLN A 265 -3.09 15.10 1.08
CA GLN A 265 -3.37 15.05 -0.37
C GLN A 265 -3.53 16.45 -0.99
N VAL A 266 -3.17 17.50 -0.23
CA VAL A 266 -3.28 18.92 -0.62
C VAL A 266 -1.96 19.68 -0.48
N SER A 267 -0.83 18.98 -0.47
CA SER A 267 0.51 19.57 -0.33
C SER A 267 1.09 19.94 -1.69
N ALA A 268 0.84 21.18 -2.11
CA ALA A 268 1.28 21.71 -3.42
C ALA A 268 2.73 21.37 -3.76
N GLY A 269 2.97 20.77 -4.92
CA GLY A 269 4.29 20.42 -5.43
C GLY A 269 4.79 19.03 -5.03
N ARG A 270 4.20 18.36 -4.02
CA ARG A 270 4.52 16.98 -3.66
C ARG A 270 3.70 16.01 -4.52
N LYS A 271 4.36 15.15 -5.28
CA LYS A 271 3.66 14.26 -6.21
C LYS A 271 3.36 12.90 -5.58
N ASN A 272 4.35 12.31 -4.91
CA ASN A 272 4.19 11.04 -4.20
C ASN A 272 5.29 10.90 -3.12
N GLY A 273 5.33 11.86 -2.21
CA GLY A 273 6.45 12.06 -1.30
C GLY A 273 6.24 11.41 0.05
N LEU A 274 6.51 10.10 0.19
CA LEU A 274 6.67 9.47 1.48
C LEU A 274 8.11 9.67 1.97
N VAL A 275 8.25 10.12 3.21
CA VAL A 275 9.51 10.24 3.94
C VAL A 275 9.40 9.41 5.21
N LEU A 276 10.37 8.53 5.45
CA LEU A 276 10.51 7.80 6.69
C LEU A 276 11.90 8.05 7.28
N GLU A 277 11.92 8.51 8.52
CA GLU A 277 13.14 8.73 9.29
C GLU A 277 13.09 7.90 10.58
N ILE A 278 14.20 7.22 10.90
CA ILE A 278 14.37 6.49 12.15
C ILE A 278 15.67 6.95 12.82
N TYR A 279 15.62 7.12 14.13
CA TYR A 279 16.77 7.51 14.94
C TYR A 279 16.88 6.60 16.16
N GLY A 280 18.07 6.04 16.34
CA GLY A 280 18.37 5.14 17.44
C GLY A 280 19.60 5.58 18.24
N THR A 281 20.00 4.75 19.19
CA THR A 281 21.10 5.05 20.12
C THR A 281 22.48 5.06 19.47
N LYS A 282 22.63 4.49 18.25
CA LYS A 282 23.92 4.40 17.55
C LYS A 282 23.96 5.19 16.23
N GLY A 283 22.80 5.54 15.68
CA GLY A 283 22.72 6.25 14.40
C GLY A 283 21.27 6.42 13.95
N GLY A 284 21.09 6.99 12.77
CA GLY A 284 19.80 7.19 12.17
C GLY A 284 19.82 6.96 10.66
N ALA A 285 18.64 6.84 10.06
CA ALA A 285 18.50 6.78 8.62
C ALA A 285 17.23 7.53 8.16
N ALA A 286 17.30 8.08 6.95
CA ALA A 286 16.17 8.73 6.29
C ALA A 286 16.06 8.26 4.85
N TRP A 287 14.83 7.90 4.46
CA TRP A 287 14.52 7.51 3.09
C TRP A 287 13.37 8.35 2.53
N HIS A 288 13.48 8.70 1.24
CA HIS A 288 12.54 9.56 0.52
C HIS A 288 12.05 8.87 -0.75
N GLN A 289 10.76 8.67 -0.90
CA GLN A 289 10.17 7.98 -2.06
C GLN A 289 10.42 8.69 -3.40
N GLU A 290 10.49 10.03 -3.43
CA GLU A 290 10.79 10.79 -4.64
C GLU A 290 12.29 10.77 -5.01
N ARG A 291 13.14 10.16 -4.15
CA ARG A 291 14.56 9.81 -4.39
C ARG A 291 14.85 8.41 -3.88
N PRO A 292 14.21 7.37 -4.48
CA PRO A 292 14.11 6.05 -3.86
C PRO A 292 15.42 5.27 -3.80
N GLU A 293 16.42 5.66 -4.58
CA GLU A 293 17.74 5.01 -4.62
C GLU A 293 18.75 5.60 -3.63
N GLU A 294 18.32 6.56 -2.82
CA GLU A 294 19.13 7.22 -1.81
C GLU A 294 18.70 6.80 -0.40
N LEU A 295 19.67 6.53 0.47
CA LEU A 295 19.48 6.35 1.91
C LEU A 295 20.48 7.25 2.66
N TRP A 296 19.96 8.26 3.35
CA TRP A 296 20.80 9.06 4.23
C TRP A 296 21.06 8.30 5.54
N LEU A 297 22.32 8.28 5.97
CA LEU A 297 22.77 7.66 7.22
C LEU A 297 23.35 8.73 8.13
N GLY A 298 22.78 8.86 9.33
CA GLY A 298 23.13 9.85 10.33
C GLY A 298 24.05 9.29 11.41
N HIS A 299 25.15 9.96 11.64
CA HIS A 299 26.13 9.65 12.70
C HIS A 299 26.34 10.86 13.62
N ARG A 300 26.55 10.59 14.93
CA ARG A 300 26.90 11.65 15.87
C ARG A 300 28.40 11.93 15.88
N ASP A 301 29.20 10.87 15.84
CA ASP A 301 30.64 10.93 16.06
C ASP A 301 31.44 10.67 14.77
N ALA A 302 30.78 10.71 13.61
CA ALA A 302 31.34 10.57 12.28
C ALA A 302 30.56 11.42 11.27
N PRO A 303 31.13 11.72 10.08
CA PRO A 303 30.40 12.37 9.00
C PRO A 303 29.17 11.55 8.57
N ASN A 304 28.06 12.22 8.32
CA ASN A 304 26.88 11.60 7.70
C ASN A 304 27.20 11.09 6.31
N GLN A 305 26.49 10.08 5.87
CA GLN A 305 26.68 9.41 4.58
C GLN A 305 25.41 9.46 3.75
N LEU A 306 25.56 9.48 2.44
CA LEU A 306 24.49 9.19 1.50
C LEU A 306 24.83 7.87 0.79
N MET A 307 24.12 6.81 1.14
CA MET A 307 24.24 5.51 0.49
C MET A 307 23.35 5.49 -0.76
N LEU A 308 23.94 5.16 -1.89
CA LEU A 308 23.20 4.95 -3.14
C LEU A 308 22.91 3.47 -3.34
N LYS A 309 21.81 3.16 -4.02
CA LYS A 309 21.48 1.78 -4.41
C LYS A 309 22.57 1.21 -5.30
N ASP A 310 23.27 0.24 -4.78
CA ASP A 310 24.19 -0.63 -5.53
C ASP A 310 24.15 -2.03 -4.91
N PRO A 311 23.54 -3.03 -5.59
CA PRO A 311 23.41 -4.37 -5.05
C PRO A 311 24.73 -5.01 -4.59
N SER A 312 25.87 -4.60 -5.19
CA SER A 312 27.19 -5.10 -4.80
C SER A 312 27.70 -4.60 -3.44
N LEU A 313 27.11 -3.49 -2.95
CA LEU A 313 27.46 -2.82 -1.69
C LEU A 313 26.35 -2.92 -0.62
N MET A 314 25.19 -3.47 -0.98
CA MET A 314 24.06 -3.66 -0.08
C MET A 314 24.20 -4.96 0.72
N ASP A 315 23.45 -5.08 1.83
CA ASP A 315 23.22 -6.37 2.49
C ASP A 315 22.67 -7.37 1.48
N ALA A 316 23.18 -8.60 1.46
CA ALA A 316 22.82 -9.61 0.46
C ALA A 316 21.30 -9.91 0.39
N LYS A 317 20.58 -9.83 1.54
CA LYS A 317 19.13 -10.01 1.57
C LYS A 317 18.40 -8.77 1.06
N ALA A 318 18.95 -7.57 1.23
CA ALA A 318 18.39 -6.36 0.64
C ALA A 318 18.68 -6.30 -0.87
N ALA A 319 19.85 -6.68 -1.32
CA ALA A 319 20.25 -6.78 -2.72
C ALA A 319 19.31 -7.69 -3.55
N ALA A 320 18.70 -8.71 -2.92
CA ALA A 320 17.72 -9.59 -3.57
C ALA A 320 16.42 -8.88 -4.03
N PHE A 321 16.26 -7.60 -3.70
CA PHE A 321 15.15 -6.75 -4.15
C PHE A 321 15.53 -5.79 -5.28
N ALA A 322 16.81 -5.77 -5.68
CA ALA A 322 17.31 -5.00 -6.79
C ALA A 322 17.70 -5.94 -7.95
N ASP A 323 17.15 -5.69 -9.13
CA ASP A 323 17.43 -6.50 -10.34
C ASP A 323 18.52 -5.86 -11.22
N PHE A 324 18.85 -4.58 -10.97
CA PHE A 324 19.79 -3.83 -11.82
C PHE A 324 20.98 -3.30 -11.00
N PRO A 325 22.16 -3.19 -11.61
CA PRO A 325 23.36 -2.66 -10.95
C PRO A 325 23.18 -1.19 -10.55
N GLY A 326 24.14 -0.66 -9.79
CA GLY A 326 24.18 0.75 -9.41
C GLY A 326 24.06 1.69 -10.60
N GLY A 327 23.38 2.84 -10.43
CA GLY A 327 23.13 3.82 -11.49
C GLY A 327 22.03 3.46 -12.50
N HIS A 328 21.38 2.31 -12.34
CA HIS A 328 20.20 1.92 -13.15
C HIS A 328 18.97 2.00 -12.25
N ALA A 329 18.16 3.03 -12.46
CA ALA A 329 17.05 3.36 -11.58
C ALA A 329 15.98 2.25 -11.49
N GLU A 330 15.59 1.92 -10.26
CA GLU A 330 14.45 1.06 -9.95
C GLU A 330 13.45 1.86 -9.10
N GLY A 331 12.18 1.74 -9.45
CA GLY A 331 11.15 2.62 -8.91
C GLY A 331 9.85 1.92 -8.56
N TYR A 332 8.77 2.71 -8.53
CA TYR A 332 7.45 2.24 -8.14
C TYR A 332 6.95 0.97 -8.86
N PRO A 333 7.13 0.79 -10.19
CA PRO A 333 6.72 -0.44 -10.86
C PRO A 333 7.50 -1.68 -10.38
N ASP A 334 8.77 -1.51 -9.99
CA ASP A 334 9.61 -2.61 -9.53
C ASP A 334 9.16 -3.14 -8.18
N THR A 335 8.62 -2.28 -7.33
CA THR A 335 8.11 -2.69 -6.02
C THR A 335 6.96 -3.68 -6.11
N HIS A 336 6.05 -3.51 -7.09
CA HIS A 336 4.96 -4.46 -7.33
C HIS A 336 5.48 -5.79 -7.88
N LYS A 337 6.43 -5.75 -8.83
CA LYS A 337 7.09 -6.95 -9.33
C LYS A 337 7.72 -7.75 -8.18
N GLN A 338 8.45 -7.10 -7.28
CA GLN A 338 9.11 -7.76 -6.15
C GLN A 338 8.11 -8.36 -5.16
N LEU A 339 7.01 -7.66 -4.87
CA LEU A 339 5.93 -8.19 -4.05
C LEU A 339 5.30 -9.42 -4.70
N PHE A 340 4.95 -9.33 -5.99
CA PHE A 340 4.27 -10.42 -6.71
C PHE A 340 5.15 -11.65 -6.83
N ARG A 341 6.45 -11.49 -7.11
CA ARG A 341 7.41 -12.61 -7.12
C ARG A 341 7.34 -13.42 -5.82
N ARG A 342 7.32 -12.76 -4.67
CA ARG A 342 7.29 -13.42 -3.35
C ARG A 342 5.95 -14.07 -3.08
N PHE A 343 4.87 -13.42 -3.45
CA PHE A 343 3.53 -14.00 -3.34
C PHE A 343 3.44 -15.29 -4.14
N TYR A 344 3.80 -15.26 -5.42
CA TYR A 344 3.73 -16.42 -6.30
C TYR A 344 4.75 -17.51 -5.95
N ALA A 345 5.93 -17.14 -5.48
CA ALA A 345 6.89 -18.12 -4.96
C ALA A 345 6.29 -18.92 -3.80
N SER A 346 5.56 -18.28 -2.89
CA SER A 346 4.90 -18.96 -1.77
C SER A 346 3.73 -19.86 -2.18
N ILE A 347 3.10 -19.58 -3.32
CA ILE A 347 2.07 -20.48 -3.90
C ILE A 347 2.74 -21.69 -4.54
N ALA A 348 3.82 -21.47 -5.31
CA ALA A 348 4.57 -22.54 -5.97
C ALA A 348 5.27 -23.48 -4.99
N ASP A 349 5.73 -22.95 -3.87
CA ASP A 349 6.33 -23.72 -2.77
C ASP A 349 5.68 -23.33 -1.43
N PRO A 350 4.70 -24.13 -0.97
CA PRO A 350 4.02 -23.89 0.29
C PRO A 350 4.91 -23.96 1.54
N SER A 351 6.12 -24.52 1.43
CA SER A 351 7.08 -24.60 2.54
C SER A 351 7.76 -23.26 2.84
N LEU A 352 7.74 -22.33 1.89
CA LEU A 352 8.30 -21.00 2.07
C LEU A 352 7.46 -20.18 3.07
N THR A 353 8.14 -19.60 4.04
CA THR A 353 7.53 -18.59 4.89
C THR A 353 7.19 -17.35 4.06
N PRO A 354 5.93 -16.86 4.10
CA PRO A 354 5.55 -15.66 3.37
C PRO A 354 6.42 -14.45 3.75
N ASP A 355 7.12 -13.90 2.77
CA ASP A 355 7.91 -12.66 2.89
C ASP A 355 7.23 -11.53 2.09
N TYR A 356 5.94 -11.34 2.35
CA TYR A 356 5.12 -10.28 1.78
C TYR A 356 4.04 -9.87 2.78
N PRO A 357 3.44 -8.64 2.63
CA PRO A 357 2.34 -8.21 3.48
C PRO A 357 1.16 -9.16 3.34
N GLN A 358 0.76 -9.78 4.46
CA GLN A 358 -0.32 -10.75 4.52
C GLN A 358 -1.65 -10.08 4.88
N MET A 359 -2.76 -10.82 4.85
CA MET A 359 -4.05 -10.33 5.30
C MET A 359 -4.01 -9.84 6.74
N ALA A 360 -3.20 -10.44 7.61
CA ALA A 360 -2.99 -9.99 8.99
C ALA A 360 -2.32 -8.61 9.07
N ASP A 361 -1.43 -8.25 8.15
CA ASP A 361 -0.88 -6.89 8.06
C ASP A 361 -1.98 -5.90 7.68
N GLY A 362 -2.89 -6.29 6.78
CA GLY A 362 -4.06 -5.47 6.42
C GLY A 362 -5.00 -5.23 7.60
N LEU A 363 -5.32 -6.27 8.35
CA LEU A 363 -6.08 -6.15 9.59
C LEU A 363 -5.38 -5.21 10.59
N ARG A 364 -4.06 -5.34 10.71
CA ARG A 364 -3.27 -4.46 11.56
C ARG A 364 -3.41 -2.98 11.17
N GLN A 365 -3.34 -2.67 9.87
CA GLN A 365 -3.54 -1.30 9.39
C GLN A 365 -4.97 -0.79 9.65
N MET A 366 -5.99 -1.64 9.51
CA MET A 366 -7.37 -1.27 9.86
C MET A 366 -7.52 -0.96 11.35
N LYS A 367 -6.87 -1.71 12.25
CA LYS A 367 -6.88 -1.44 13.70
C LYS A 367 -6.17 -0.12 14.05
N ILE A 368 -5.08 0.24 13.36
CA ILE A 368 -4.44 1.54 13.50
C ILE A 368 -5.42 2.64 13.07
N LEU A 369 -6.05 2.49 11.91
CA LEU A 369 -7.02 3.45 11.40
C LEU A 369 -8.24 3.63 12.33
N ASP A 370 -8.77 2.54 12.91
CA ASP A 370 -9.85 2.60 13.90
C ASP A 370 -9.44 3.44 15.13
N ALA A 371 -8.21 3.24 15.61
CA ALA A 371 -7.67 4.03 16.73
C ALA A 371 -7.46 5.50 16.35
N GLU A 372 -7.01 5.80 15.12
CA GLU A 372 -6.89 7.16 14.62
C GLU A 372 -8.24 7.87 14.52
N MET A 373 -9.27 7.21 13.99
CA MET A 373 -10.63 7.74 13.93
C MET A 373 -11.19 8.01 15.32
N ALA A 374 -11.01 7.07 16.25
CA ALA A 374 -11.44 7.23 17.64
C ALA A 374 -10.71 8.38 18.33
N SER A 375 -9.40 8.50 18.11
CA SER A 375 -8.55 9.56 18.65
C SER A 375 -8.96 10.94 18.13
N ASN A 376 -9.13 11.08 16.83
CA ASN A 376 -9.57 12.32 16.19
C ASN A 376 -10.94 12.77 16.73
N LYS A 377 -11.87 11.84 16.90
CA LYS A 377 -13.21 12.14 17.44
C LYS A 377 -13.17 12.54 18.92
N ALA A 378 -12.32 11.89 19.70
CA ALA A 378 -12.25 12.10 21.16
C ALA A 378 -11.24 13.18 21.56
N HIS A 379 -10.38 13.64 20.64
CA HIS A 379 -9.23 14.52 20.90
C HIS A 379 -8.33 13.98 22.03
N ALA A 380 -8.06 12.68 22.01
CA ALA A 380 -7.35 11.97 23.07
C ALA A 380 -6.46 10.84 22.52
N TRP A 381 -5.50 10.41 23.34
CA TRP A 381 -4.73 9.20 23.07
C TRP A 381 -5.61 7.96 23.08
N MET A 382 -5.40 7.09 22.08
CA MET A 382 -6.06 5.79 21.98
C MET A 382 -5.02 4.68 21.89
N ASP A 383 -5.29 3.57 22.56
CA ASP A 383 -4.49 2.36 22.41
C ASP A 383 -4.82 1.67 21.08
N VAL A 384 -3.80 1.12 20.46
CA VAL A 384 -3.95 0.30 19.23
C VAL A 384 -3.97 -1.16 19.65
N THR A 385 -5.09 -1.82 19.45
CA THR A 385 -5.21 -3.26 19.77
C THR A 385 -4.22 -4.09 18.93
N PRO A 386 -3.63 -5.14 19.51
CA PRO A 386 -2.69 -6.04 18.84
C PRO A 386 -3.25 -6.68 17.56
#